data_248e7b9a93f1c8fa3b1279b06a38d872
#
_entry.id   248e7b9a93f1c8fa3b1279b06a38d872
#
_cell.length_a   1.000
_cell.length_b   1.000
_cell.length_c   1.000
_cell.angle_alpha   90.00
_cell.angle_beta   90.00
_cell.angle_gamma   90.00
#
_symmetry.space_group_name_H-M   'P 1'
#
loop_
_entity.id
_entity.type
_entity.pdbx_description
1 polymer ?
#
loop_
_entity_poly.entity_id
_entity_poly.type
_entity_poly.pdbx_seq_one_letter_code
_entity_poly.pdbx_strand_id
1 'polypeptide(L)'
;MEEAITGDFALVKAWKADKAGNLIFRKTAMNFNPPMCKAAKFCVAEVEEIVEVGEIPPGHVHIPSIYVNKILLGNKYEKRIERKTLTVPGQSSVSDKGDSPAARMREKIVRRAAMEFKDGMYANLGIGMPMMASSELCLMTS
;
A
#
# COMPACT_ATOMS: atom_id res chain seq x y z
N MET A 1 28.17 2.25 16.95
CA MET A 1 27.08 1.47 17.61
C MET A 1 25.80 2.18 17.26
N GLU A 2 24.84 1.48 16.67
CA GLU A 2 23.56 2.07 16.28
C GLU A 2 22.49 1.64 17.27
N GLU A 3 21.55 2.53 17.56
CA GLU A 3 20.43 2.25 18.45
C GLU A 3 19.24 1.76 17.63
N ALA A 4 18.49 0.81 18.19
CA ALA A 4 17.27 0.31 17.56
C ALA A 4 16.16 1.37 17.58
N ILE A 5 15.36 1.41 16.53
CA ILE A 5 14.16 2.25 16.49
C ILE A 5 13.17 1.72 17.52
N THR A 6 12.71 2.59 18.44
CA THR A 6 11.65 2.29 19.40
C THR A 6 10.47 3.21 19.17
N GLY A 7 9.27 2.75 19.55
CA GLY A 7 8.04 3.52 19.41
C GLY A 7 7.13 3.37 20.62
N ASP A 8 6.21 4.30 20.82
CA ASP A 8 5.21 4.19 21.87
C ASP A 8 4.08 3.24 21.45
N PHE A 9 3.69 3.27 20.17
CA PHE A 9 2.62 2.43 19.61
C PHE A 9 3.07 1.71 18.35
N ALA A 10 2.68 0.43 18.21
CA ALA A 10 2.71 -0.31 16.96
C ALA A 10 1.28 -0.67 16.55
N LEU A 11 0.93 -0.39 15.31
CA LEU A 11 -0.30 -0.84 14.68
C LEU A 11 0.07 -1.89 13.64
N VAL A 12 -0.32 -3.13 13.89
CA VAL A 12 0.02 -4.26 13.03
C VAL A 12 -1.23 -4.96 12.52
N LYS A 13 -1.12 -5.59 11.36
CA LYS A 13 -2.19 -6.38 10.78
C LYS A 13 -1.78 -7.83 10.68
N ALA A 14 -2.56 -8.72 11.30
CA ALA A 14 -2.36 -10.15 11.22
C ALA A 14 -3.56 -10.83 10.54
N TRP A 15 -3.42 -12.11 10.23
CA TRP A 15 -4.52 -12.90 9.69
C TRP A 15 -5.44 -13.38 10.80
N LYS A 16 -4.89 -14.12 11.76
CA LYS A 16 -5.66 -14.64 12.90
C LYS A 16 -4.97 -14.31 14.21
N ALA A 17 -5.77 -14.16 15.25
CA ALA A 17 -5.31 -14.14 16.63
C ALA A 17 -6.11 -15.12 17.46
N ASP A 18 -5.49 -15.70 18.46
CA ASP A 18 -6.25 -16.34 19.53
C ASP A 18 -6.63 -15.30 20.60
N LYS A 19 -7.56 -15.69 21.48
CA LYS A 19 -8.03 -14.81 22.56
C LYS A 19 -6.92 -14.44 23.57
N ALA A 20 -5.81 -15.17 23.60
CA ALA A 20 -4.64 -14.85 24.42
C ALA A 20 -3.75 -13.79 23.79
N GLY A 21 -3.85 -13.57 22.47
CA GLY A 21 -3.06 -12.58 21.75
C GLY A 21 -1.94 -13.14 20.87
N ASN A 22 -1.87 -14.44 20.69
CA ASN A 22 -0.93 -15.03 19.75
C ASN A 22 -1.37 -14.75 18.30
N LEU A 23 -0.43 -14.32 17.45
CA LEU A 23 -0.74 -13.91 16.08
C LEU A 23 -0.15 -14.87 15.04
N ILE A 24 -0.91 -15.04 13.98
CA ILE A 24 -0.52 -15.75 12.76
C ILE A 24 -0.67 -14.83 11.55
N PHE A 25 0.33 -14.80 10.67
CA PHE A 25 0.27 -14.13 9.38
C PHE A 25 0.09 -15.13 8.25
N ARG A 26 -0.50 -14.69 7.14
CA ARG A 26 -0.75 -15.53 5.98
C ARG A 26 0.13 -15.11 4.81
N LYS A 27 0.76 -16.09 4.13
CA LYS A 27 1.62 -15.87 2.96
C LYS A 27 2.72 -14.85 3.25
N THR A 28 2.85 -13.81 2.43
CA THR A 28 3.89 -12.77 2.53
C THR A 28 3.51 -11.62 3.48
N ALA A 29 2.39 -11.71 4.20
CA ALA A 29 1.90 -10.61 5.04
C ALA A 29 2.66 -10.42 6.36
N MET A 30 3.59 -11.30 6.69
CA MET A 30 4.42 -11.19 7.90
C MET A 30 5.26 -9.90 7.88
N ASN A 31 6.02 -9.67 6.80
CA ASN A 31 6.76 -8.44 6.55
C ASN A 31 7.51 -7.92 7.79
N PHE A 32 7.39 -6.62 8.07
CA PHE A 32 7.98 -5.96 9.24
C PHE A 32 7.10 -5.98 10.50
N ASN A 33 5.94 -6.63 10.46
CA ASN A 33 5.04 -6.68 11.61
C ASN A 33 5.70 -7.28 12.88
N PRO A 34 6.47 -8.41 12.81
CA PRO A 34 7.12 -8.96 13.99
C PRO A 34 8.12 -8.01 14.66
N PRO A 35 9.07 -7.39 13.95
CA PRO A 35 9.96 -6.41 14.59
C PRO A 35 9.21 -5.19 15.12
N MET A 36 8.15 -4.73 14.46
CA MET A 36 7.33 -3.60 14.95
C MET A 36 6.64 -3.92 16.28
N CYS A 37 6.07 -5.13 16.43
CA CYS A 37 5.48 -5.55 17.70
C CYS A 37 6.48 -5.51 18.86
N LYS A 38 7.75 -5.84 18.60
CA LYS A 38 8.82 -5.87 19.61
C LYS A 38 9.41 -4.50 19.89
N ALA A 39 9.35 -3.59 18.93
CA ALA A 39 9.93 -2.25 19.02
C ALA A 39 9.05 -1.25 19.79
N ALA A 40 7.76 -1.53 19.94
CA ALA A 40 6.83 -0.62 20.56
C ALA A 40 6.51 -1.00 22.01
N LYS A 41 6.22 0.01 22.81
CA LYS A 41 5.75 -0.18 24.20
C LYS A 41 4.33 -0.73 24.25
N PHE A 42 3.50 -0.36 23.27
CA PHE A 42 2.11 -0.79 23.17
C PHE A 42 1.78 -1.22 21.76
N CYS A 43 1.38 -2.48 21.58
CA CYS A 43 1.05 -3.07 20.28
C CYS A 43 -0.44 -3.35 20.18
N VAL A 44 -1.06 -2.84 19.10
CA VAL A 44 -2.43 -3.13 18.71
C VAL A 44 -2.42 -3.93 17.41
N ALA A 45 -3.05 -5.10 17.41
CA ALA A 45 -3.15 -5.96 16.24
C ALA A 45 -4.59 -5.97 15.70
N GLU A 46 -4.76 -5.54 14.45
CA GLU A 46 -5.98 -5.78 13.70
C GLU A 46 -5.91 -7.17 13.07
N VAL A 47 -6.95 -7.97 13.22
CA VAL A 47 -7.02 -9.35 12.71
C VAL A 47 -8.30 -9.59 11.92
N GLU A 48 -8.22 -10.54 10.98
CA GLU A 48 -9.37 -10.96 10.17
C GLU A 48 -10.27 -11.94 10.93
N GLU A 49 -9.67 -12.70 11.87
CA GLU A 49 -10.38 -13.75 12.63
C GLU A 49 -9.80 -13.88 14.03
N ILE A 50 -10.68 -14.02 15.02
CA ILE A 50 -10.29 -14.33 16.40
C ILE A 50 -10.74 -15.76 16.68
N VAL A 51 -9.80 -16.60 17.10
CA VAL A 51 -10.02 -18.02 17.39
C VAL A 51 -9.85 -18.31 18.88
N GLU A 52 -10.27 -19.50 19.33
CA GLU A 52 -10.09 -19.91 20.71
C GLU A 52 -8.62 -20.23 21.03
N VAL A 53 -8.28 -20.12 22.32
CA VAL A 53 -6.93 -20.46 22.78
C VAL A 53 -6.68 -21.96 22.55
N GLY A 54 -5.56 -22.25 21.87
CA GLY A 54 -5.20 -23.63 21.51
C GLY A 54 -5.57 -24.06 20.10
N GLU A 55 -6.37 -23.28 19.38
CA GLU A 55 -6.65 -23.57 17.97
C GLU A 55 -5.47 -23.25 17.06
N ILE A 56 -4.61 -22.29 17.45
CA ILE A 56 -3.36 -22.03 16.76
C ILE A 56 -2.32 -23.02 17.27
N PRO A 57 -1.80 -23.93 16.42
CA PRO A 57 -0.74 -24.83 16.84
C PRO A 57 0.49 -24.04 17.30
N PRO A 58 1.16 -24.41 18.40
CA PRO A 58 2.30 -23.66 18.95
C PRO A 58 3.41 -23.39 17.93
N GLY A 59 3.68 -24.32 17.02
CA GLY A 59 4.69 -24.16 15.97
C GLY A 59 4.30 -23.18 14.86
N HIS A 60 3.06 -22.72 14.80
CA HIS A 60 2.57 -21.77 13.80
C HIS A 60 2.40 -20.35 14.37
N VAL A 61 2.64 -20.16 15.66
CA VAL A 61 2.60 -18.82 16.25
C VAL A 61 3.77 -17.99 15.74
N HIS A 62 3.48 -16.93 15.00
CA HIS A 62 4.50 -16.02 14.48
C HIS A 62 4.87 -14.94 15.52
N ILE A 63 3.88 -14.44 16.26
CA ILE A 63 4.06 -13.47 17.34
C ILE A 63 3.38 -14.00 18.59
N PRO A 64 4.14 -14.25 19.66
CA PRO A 64 3.59 -14.59 20.96
C PRO A 64 2.79 -13.45 21.58
N SER A 65 1.79 -13.77 22.35
CA SER A 65 0.89 -12.83 23.04
C SER A 65 1.59 -11.78 23.90
N ILE A 66 2.79 -12.07 24.42
CA ILE A 66 3.58 -11.14 25.24
C ILE A 66 3.91 -9.81 24.55
N TYR A 67 3.87 -9.79 23.20
CA TYR A 67 4.13 -8.58 22.41
C TYR A 67 2.86 -7.88 21.94
N VAL A 68 1.67 -8.38 22.29
CA VAL A 68 0.39 -7.87 21.81
C VAL A 68 -0.47 -7.43 22.98
N ASN A 69 -0.71 -6.13 23.08
CA ASN A 69 -1.48 -5.57 24.17
C ASN A 69 -2.98 -5.54 23.88
N LYS A 70 -3.35 -5.41 22.59
CA LYS A 70 -4.75 -5.32 22.19
C LYS A 70 -4.98 -5.95 20.83
N ILE A 71 -6.11 -6.65 20.70
CA ILE A 71 -6.57 -7.25 19.45
C ILE A 71 -7.85 -6.53 19.02
N LEU A 72 -7.95 -6.22 17.74
CA LEU A 72 -9.14 -5.68 17.10
C LEU A 72 -9.56 -6.60 15.95
N LEU A 73 -10.81 -7.01 15.97
CA LEU A 73 -11.40 -7.67 14.81
C LEU A 73 -11.76 -6.61 13.77
N GLY A 74 -11.18 -6.71 12.59
CA GLY A 74 -11.46 -5.79 11.49
C GLY A 74 -12.82 -6.08 10.85
N ASN A 75 -13.48 -5.03 10.38
CA ASN A 75 -14.82 -5.14 9.82
C ASN A 75 -14.82 -5.26 8.30
N LYS A 76 -13.73 -4.88 7.63
CA LYS A 76 -13.68 -4.80 6.17
C LYS A 76 -12.26 -5.03 5.65
N TYR A 77 -12.10 -6.06 4.83
CA TYR A 77 -10.80 -6.47 4.27
C TYR A 77 -10.72 -6.35 2.76
N GLU A 78 -11.49 -5.45 2.19
CA GLU A 78 -11.44 -5.20 0.76
C GLU A 78 -10.16 -4.46 0.40
N LYS A 79 -9.24 -5.15 -0.28
CA LYS A 79 -8.10 -4.51 -0.91
C LYS A 79 -8.56 -3.89 -2.22
N ARG A 80 -8.57 -2.59 -2.30
CA ARG A 80 -8.80 -1.88 -3.57
C ARG A 80 -7.61 -2.14 -4.48
N ILE A 81 -7.80 -3.03 -5.45
CA ILE A 81 -6.85 -3.28 -6.52
C ILE A 81 -7.29 -2.41 -7.69
N GLU A 82 -6.38 -1.60 -8.20
CA GLU A 82 -6.61 -0.84 -9.42
C GLU A 82 -6.84 -1.81 -10.59
N ARG A 83 -8.05 -1.85 -11.10
CA ARG A 83 -8.39 -2.63 -12.31
C ARG A 83 -8.09 -1.78 -13.53
N LYS A 84 -7.04 -2.13 -14.24
CA LYS A 84 -6.76 -1.51 -15.53
C LYS A 84 -7.78 -2.04 -16.54
N THR A 85 -8.59 -1.16 -17.11
CA THR A 85 -9.48 -1.46 -18.21
C THR A 85 -8.88 -0.91 -19.49
N LEU A 86 -9.07 -1.63 -20.60
CA LEU A 86 -8.68 -1.13 -21.92
C LEU A 86 -9.59 0.04 -22.28
N THR A 87 -8.97 1.13 -22.69
CA THR A 87 -9.72 2.29 -23.21
C THR A 87 -10.30 1.94 -24.58
N VAL A 88 -11.60 2.04 -24.73
CA VAL A 88 -12.24 1.90 -26.03
C VAL A 88 -11.95 3.17 -26.83
N PRO A 89 -11.51 3.07 -28.11
CA PRO A 89 -11.29 4.25 -28.94
C PRO A 89 -12.57 5.10 -29.01
N GLY A 90 -12.48 6.38 -28.63
CA GLY A 90 -13.61 7.31 -28.57
C GLY A 90 -14.20 7.54 -27.18
N GLN A 91 -13.82 6.76 -26.17
CA GLN A 91 -14.07 7.10 -24.78
C GLN A 91 -12.79 7.70 -24.20
N SER A 92 -12.77 9.02 -24.01
CA SER A 92 -11.76 9.63 -23.16
C SER A 92 -11.86 8.99 -21.78
N SER A 93 -10.81 8.30 -21.36
CA SER A 93 -10.65 7.90 -19.95
C SER A 93 -10.38 9.16 -19.13
N VAL A 94 -11.40 9.98 -19.00
CA VAL A 94 -11.46 11.01 -17.99
C VAL A 94 -11.60 10.24 -16.68
N SER A 95 -10.47 9.84 -16.11
CA SER A 95 -10.45 9.58 -14.67
C SER A 95 -11.08 10.82 -14.05
N ASP A 96 -12.13 10.64 -13.30
CA ASP A 96 -12.87 11.62 -12.52
C ASP A 96 -11.94 12.27 -11.43
N LYS A 97 -10.86 12.86 -11.90
CA LYS A 97 -10.00 13.77 -11.15
C LYS A 97 -10.53 15.15 -11.47
N GLY A 98 -11.61 15.47 -10.73
CA GLY A 98 -12.33 16.70 -10.88
C GLY A 98 -11.48 17.91 -11.23
N ASP A 99 -12.08 18.87 -11.87
CA ASP A 99 -11.54 20.16 -12.35
C ASP A 99 -10.93 21.02 -11.20
N SER A 100 -10.05 20.39 -10.42
CA SER A 100 -9.35 21.04 -9.32
C SER A 100 -8.20 21.89 -9.86
N PRO A 101 -7.86 23.03 -9.23
CA PRO A 101 -6.71 23.83 -9.60
C PRO A 101 -5.41 23.03 -9.64
N ALA A 102 -5.26 22.05 -8.77
CA ALA A 102 -4.11 21.15 -8.72
C ALA A 102 -4.05 20.21 -9.94
N ALA A 103 -5.19 19.71 -10.44
CA ALA A 103 -5.26 18.88 -11.62
C ALA A 103 -4.88 19.67 -12.86
N ARG A 104 -5.38 20.88 -13.01
CA ARG A 104 -5.03 21.81 -14.12
C ARG A 104 -3.55 22.18 -14.11
N MET A 105 -2.97 22.40 -12.94
CA MET A 105 -1.53 22.69 -12.83
C MET A 105 -0.70 21.49 -13.25
N ARG A 106 -1.09 20.29 -12.80
CA ARG A 106 -0.42 19.04 -13.18
C ARG A 106 -0.46 18.83 -14.70
N GLU A 107 -1.60 19.03 -15.33
CA GLU A 107 -1.77 18.92 -16.78
C GLU A 107 -0.86 19.90 -17.53
N LYS A 108 -0.78 21.16 -17.10
CA LYS A 108 0.13 22.15 -17.69
C LYS A 108 1.59 21.71 -17.61
N ILE A 109 2.02 21.16 -16.46
CA ILE A 109 3.39 20.66 -16.27
C ILE A 109 3.66 19.50 -17.23
N VAL A 110 2.73 18.55 -17.32
CA VAL A 110 2.84 17.36 -18.18
C VAL A 110 2.94 17.77 -19.66
N ARG A 111 2.06 18.65 -20.13
CA ARG A 111 2.09 19.15 -21.52
C ARG A 111 3.38 19.92 -21.81
N ARG A 112 3.84 20.76 -20.88
CA ARG A 112 5.10 21.48 -21.08
C ARG A 112 6.28 20.51 -21.17
N ALA A 113 6.33 19.50 -20.32
CA ALA A 113 7.38 18.47 -20.35
C ALA A 113 7.34 17.65 -21.63
N ALA A 114 6.16 17.33 -22.15
CA ALA A 114 6.00 16.59 -23.40
C ALA A 114 6.65 17.31 -24.60
N MET A 115 6.65 18.64 -24.61
CA MET A 115 7.25 19.44 -25.70
C MET A 115 8.79 19.37 -25.77
N GLU A 116 9.44 18.86 -24.74
CA GLU A 116 10.91 18.70 -24.71
C GLU A 116 11.36 17.40 -25.39
N PHE A 117 10.47 16.47 -25.64
CA PHE A 117 10.80 15.23 -26.33
C PHE A 117 10.85 15.44 -27.83
N LYS A 118 11.83 14.83 -28.47
CA LYS A 118 12.01 14.82 -29.92
C LYS A 118 12.04 13.40 -30.41
N ASP A 119 11.63 13.18 -31.66
CA ASP A 119 11.70 11.86 -32.27
C ASP A 119 13.13 11.32 -32.25
N GLY A 120 13.25 10.01 -31.97
CA GLY A 120 14.54 9.33 -31.81
C GLY A 120 15.23 9.49 -30.46
N MET A 121 14.66 10.24 -29.51
CA MET A 121 15.22 10.35 -28.16
C MET A 121 14.94 9.11 -27.31
N TYR A 122 15.92 8.72 -26.51
CA TYR A 122 15.74 7.78 -25.41
C TYR A 122 15.58 8.57 -24.11
N ALA A 123 14.51 8.31 -23.38
CA ALA A 123 14.22 9.01 -22.14
C ALA A 123 14.01 8.02 -20.98
N ASN A 124 14.67 8.28 -19.84
CA ASN A 124 14.38 7.57 -18.60
C ASN A 124 13.42 8.41 -17.77
N LEU A 125 12.22 7.89 -17.54
CA LEU A 125 11.15 8.61 -16.88
C LEU A 125 10.88 8.03 -15.49
N GLY A 126 10.84 8.91 -14.49
CA GLY A 126 10.42 8.54 -13.14
C GLY A 126 8.94 8.17 -13.07
N ILE A 127 8.59 7.35 -12.09
CA ILE A 127 7.20 6.95 -11.85
C ILE A 127 6.36 8.17 -11.40
N GLY A 128 5.17 8.34 -12.00
CA GLY A 128 4.26 9.43 -11.68
C GLY A 128 4.10 10.45 -12.81
N MET A 129 4.21 11.74 -12.51
CA MET A 129 4.03 12.80 -13.52
C MET A 129 4.93 12.67 -14.76
N PRO A 130 6.22 12.30 -14.65
CA PRO A 130 7.07 12.14 -15.84
C PRO A 130 6.53 11.12 -16.85
N MET A 131 5.97 10.00 -16.37
CA MET A 131 5.35 9.00 -17.28
C MET A 131 4.14 9.54 -18.02
N MET A 132 3.41 10.49 -17.45
CA MET A 132 2.26 11.10 -18.11
C MET A 132 2.67 11.93 -19.32
N ALA A 133 3.88 12.51 -19.32
CA ALA A 133 4.40 13.27 -20.43
C ALA A 133 4.61 12.42 -21.70
N SER A 134 4.96 11.13 -21.55
CA SER A 134 5.08 10.22 -22.69
C SER A 134 3.73 9.86 -23.31
N SER A 135 2.67 9.83 -22.51
CA SER A 135 1.30 9.57 -23.00
C SER A 135 0.76 10.74 -23.84
N GLU A 136 1.11 11.97 -23.49
CA GLU A 136 0.72 13.16 -24.27
C GLU A 136 1.42 13.23 -25.64
N LEU A 137 2.63 12.71 -25.78
CA LEU A 137 3.34 12.63 -27.06
C LEU A 137 2.57 11.81 -28.10
N CYS A 138 2.02 10.68 -27.69
CA CYS A 138 1.22 9.83 -28.59
C CYS A 138 -0.03 10.54 -29.12
N LEU A 139 -0.59 11.50 -28.39
CA LEU A 139 -1.74 12.29 -28.78
C LEU A 139 -1.39 13.46 -29.72
N MET A 140 -0.14 13.94 -29.66
CA MET A 140 0.33 15.07 -30.52
C MET A 140 0.84 14.61 -31.89
N THR A 141 1.13 13.32 -32.06
CA THR A 141 1.68 12.74 -33.31
C THR A 141 0.63 12.00 -34.14
N SER A 142 -0.61 11.98 -33.69
CA SER A 142 -1.78 11.42 -34.41
C SER A 142 -2.60 12.53 -35.03
#